data_735c24c775b39bb1ab7b8aa85f1fcf4d
#
_entry.id   735c24c775b39bb1ab7b8aa85f1fcf4d
#
_cell.length_a   1.000
_cell.length_b   1.000
_cell.length_c   1.000
_cell.angle_alpha   90.00
_cell.angle_beta   90.00
_cell.angle_gamma   90.00
#
_symmetry.space_group_name_H-M   'P 1'
#
loop_
_entity.id
_entity.type
_entity.pdbx_description
1 polymer ?
#
loop_
_entity_poly.entity_id
_entity_poly.type
_entity_poly.pdbx_seq_one_letter_code
_entity_poly.pdbx_strand_id
1 'polypeptide(L)'
;MDRLKSVSPNDNGVWLGSESCSLDEFRTMVERKATAADYPLADSIQRNVPIYDAAKIEKAANDCDSIARYMAEWHRIFLNGPGALVFRGMIRDAALIDAVGAALKEIIAEERLVTGGKGDHFAKAGANARVWNSHEKLCMRAPELYARYAANECVDLVSRSWLGPLYQITCQVNVVYPGGMAQVPHRDYHMGFQDEAQLRQYPATVHRLSAALTLQGGISHSDMSIESGPTKLLPYSQTYLAGYFAALRPEFRSYFEEHYVQLPLAKGDGLFFSPALFHAAGTNSTADVERFVNLLQIGSGYGRSIEIVDRARMTKHVYPTALTMQEEGRLTPRELELLVAATAEGYPFPCNLDIDSPLSGMAPPSQQDIMRQAMSERWPSGRLNEAIDAYQARRTSH
;
A
#
# COMPACT_ATOMS: atom_id res chain seq x y z
N MET A 1 19.93 27.23 12.79
CA MET A 1 19.89 26.14 11.81
C MET A 1 21.27 25.66 11.33
N ASP A 2 22.35 26.31 11.73
CA ASP A 2 23.72 25.97 11.24
C ASP A 2 24.50 24.94 12.08
N ARG A 3 23.97 24.48 13.20
CA ARG A 3 24.72 23.58 14.11
C ARG A 3 24.84 22.12 13.64
N LEU A 4 24.04 21.68 12.68
CA LEU A 4 24.09 20.30 12.16
C LEU A 4 25.01 20.13 10.93
N LYS A 5 25.53 21.22 10.37
CA LYS A 5 26.50 21.16 9.27
C LYS A 5 27.88 20.59 9.66
N SER A 6 28.14 20.45 10.95
CA SER A 6 29.45 19.99 11.48
C SER A 6 29.42 18.60 12.11
N VAL A 7 28.29 17.87 12.03
CA VAL A 7 28.26 16.47 12.48
C VAL A 7 28.97 15.64 11.41
N SER A 8 30.18 15.20 11.74
CA SER A 8 30.96 14.33 10.88
C SER A 8 30.18 13.02 10.67
N PRO A 9 30.04 12.50 9.43
CA PRO A 9 29.39 11.23 9.15
C PRO A 9 30.04 10.02 9.85
N ASN A 10 31.18 10.21 10.49
CA ASN A 10 31.96 9.17 11.12
C ASN A 10 31.62 8.85 12.59
N ASP A 11 30.55 9.43 13.15
CA ASP A 11 30.13 9.06 14.50
C ASP A 11 29.33 7.73 14.46
N ASN A 12 30.09 6.62 14.36
CA ASN A 12 29.60 5.24 14.54
C ASN A 12 28.37 4.81 13.71
N GLY A 13 28.15 5.38 12.51
CA GLY A 13 27.03 5.02 11.63
C GLY A 13 25.67 5.51 12.11
N VAL A 14 25.62 6.48 13.03
CA VAL A 14 24.36 7.10 13.49
C VAL A 14 23.79 8.03 12.44
N TRP A 15 24.63 8.80 11.78
CA TRP A 15 24.24 9.75 10.73
C TRP A 15 24.71 9.26 9.37
N LEU A 16 23.84 9.38 8.38
CA LEU A 16 24.13 8.93 7.01
C LEU A 16 24.24 10.14 6.07
N GLY A 17 25.00 9.92 4.98
CA GLY A 17 25.14 10.88 3.90
C GLY A 17 25.51 10.17 2.59
N SER A 18 25.71 10.92 1.51
CA SER A 18 26.16 10.36 0.23
C SER A 18 27.48 9.59 0.33
N GLU A 19 28.36 9.99 1.25
CA GLU A 19 29.61 9.31 1.57
C GLU A 19 29.41 7.93 2.24
N SER A 20 28.22 7.66 2.77
CA SER A 20 27.84 6.34 3.28
C SER A 20 27.43 5.36 2.16
N CYS A 21 27.42 5.82 0.90
CA CYS A 21 27.02 4.99 -0.24
C CYS A 21 28.23 4.27 -0.85
N SER A 22 28.16 2.95 -0.92
CA SER A 22 29.10 2.08 -1.63
C SER A 22 28.36 1.26 -2.68
N LEU A 23 28.69 1.45 -3.95
CA LEU A 23 28.08 0.70 -5.04
C LEU A 23 28.45 -0.79 -4.98
N ASP A 24 29.66 -1.13 -4.53
CA ASP A 24 30.10 -2.53 -4.44
C ASP A 24 29.38 -3.26 -3.30
N GLU A 25 29.16 -2.62 -2.16
CA GLU A 25 28.32 -3.15 -1.08
C GLU A 25 26.87 -3.35 -1.56
N PHE A 26 26.31 -2.35 -2.25
CA PHE A 26 24.97 -2.43 -2.82
C PHE A 26 24.84 -3.59 -3.80
N ARG A 27 25.80 -3.76 -4.73
CA ARG A 27 25.84 -4.89 -5.68
C ARG A 27 25.81 -6.22 -4.94
N THR A 28 26.66 -6.41 -3.95
CA THR A 28 26.72 -7.65 -3.15
C THR A 28 25.36 -7.99 -2.55
N MET A 29 24.59 -6.99 -2.12
CA MET A 29 23.26 -7.18 -1.54
C MET A 29 22.20 -7.58 -2.58
N VAL A 30 22.20 -6.91 -3.75
CA VAL A 30 21.14 -7.07 -4.76
C VAL A 30 21.37 -8.22 -5.74
N GLU A 31 22.61 -8.75 -5.83
CA GLU A 31 22.93 -9.91 -6.66
C GLU A 31 22.50 -11.25 -6.04
N ARG A 32 21.97 -11.22 -4.83
CA ARG A 32 21.40 -12.40 -4.16
C ARG A 32 20.30 -13.04 -5.00
N LYS A 33 20.13 -14.37 -4.84
CA LYS A 33 19.11 -15.13 -5.56
C LYS A 33 18.12 -15.74 -4.59
N ALA A 34 16.83 -15.54 -4.88
CA ALA A 34 15.75 -16.23 -4.19
C ALA A 34 15.62 -17.65 -4.70
N THR A 35 15.51 -18.63 -3.78
CA THR A 35 15.33 -20.03 -4.12
C THR A 35 14.06 -20.60 -3.52
N ALA A 36 13.55 -21.71 -4.06
CA ALA A 36 12.39 -22.41 -3.51
C ALA A 36 12.64 -22.91 -2.07
N ALA A 37 13.89 -23.13 -1.68
CA ALA A 37 14.23 -23.50 -0.31
C ALA A 37 14.05 -22.33 0.67
N ASP A 38 14.28 -21.08 0.22
CA ASP A 38 14.08 -19.89 1.03
C ASP A 38 12.59 -19.56 1.22
N TYR A 39 11.77 -19.86 0.20
CA TYR A 39 10.33 -19.53 0.15
C TYR A 39 9.50 -20.77 -0.23
N PRO A 40 9.42 -21.79 0.65
CA PRO A 40 8.81 -23.09 0.34
C PRO A 40 7.28 -23.02 0.19
N LEU A 41 6.63 -21.95 0.59
CA LEU A 41 5.18 -21.76 0.43
C LEU A 41 4.82 -21.01 -0.86
N ALA A 42 5.80 -20.43 -1.56
CA ALA A 42 5.59 -19.83 -2.86
C ALA A 42 5.34 -20.88 -3.94
N ASP A 43 4.38 -20.64 -4.83
CA ASP A 43 4.09 -21.53 -5.96
C ASP A 43 5.20 -21.53 -7.02
N SER A 44 5.87 -20.41 -7.16
CA SER A 44 7.05 -20.26 -8.02
C SER A 44 7.85 -19.01 -7.62
N ILE A 45 9.07 -18.94 -8.12
CA ILE A 45 9.90 -17.73 -8.03
C ILE A 45 10.22 -17.31 -9.45
N GLN A 46 9.83 -16.07 -9.79
CA GLN A 46 10.08 -15.49 -11.11
C GLN A 46 10.94 -14.23 -10.94
N ARG A 47 12.12 -14.23 -11.56
CA ARG A 47 13.05 -13.10 -11.50
C ARG A 47 13.31 -12.59 -10.07
N ASN A 48 13.56 -13.52 -9.15
CA ASN A 48 13.75 -13.28 -7.71
C ASN A 48 12.48 -12.85 -6.94
N VAL A 49 11.30 -12.82 -7.53
CA VAL A 49 10.05 -12.44 -6.85
C VAL A 49 9.22 -13.69 -6.59
N PRO A 50 8.89 -14.02 -5.34
CA PRO A 50 7.98 -15.12 -4.99
C PRO A 50 6.54 -14.84 -5.46
N ILE A 51 5.91 -15.87 -6.02
CA ILE A 51 4.55 -15.83 -6.58
C ILE A 51 3.67 -16.81 -5.79
N TYR A 52 2.49 -16.35 -5.40
CA TYR A 52 1.51 -17.13 -4.64
C TYR A 52 0.17 -17.18 -5.37
N ASP A 53 -0.50 -18.31 -5.32
CA ASP A 53 -1.88 -18.45 -5.79
C ASP A 53 -2.85 -18.00 -4.69
N ALA A 54 -3.64 -16.96 -4.96
CA ALA A 54 -4.60 -16.40 -4.02
C ALA A 54 -5.64 -17.43 -3.55
N ALA A 55 -6.03 -18.39 -4.39
CA ALA A 55 -6.98 -19.44 -3.99
C ALA A 55 -6.41 -20.35 -2.89
N LYS A 56 -5.09 -20.61 -2.92
CA LYS A 56 -4.43 -21.36 -1.84
C LYS A 56 -4.36 -20.56 -0.54
N ILE A 57 -4.15 -19.24 -0.64
CA ILE A 57 -4.12 -18.35 0.51
C ILE A 57 -5.49 -18.28 1.18
N GLU A 58 -6.57 -18.07 0.41
CA GLU A 58 -7.94 -18.07 0.93
C GLU A 58 -8.29 -19.39 1.62
N LYS A 59 -7.86 -20.51 1.06
CA LYS A 59 -8.02 -21.83 1.71
C LYS A 59 -7.22 -21.91 3.00
N ALA A 60 -5.97 -21.43 3.02
CA ALA A 60 -5.10 -21.44 4.19
C ALA A 60 -5.61 -20.49 5.29
N ALA A 61 -6.33 -19.43 4.95
CA ALA A 61 -6.92 -18.49 5.90
C ALA A 61 -7.97 -19.14 6.85
N ASN A 62 -8.49 -20.30 6.50
CA ASN A 62 -9.39 -21.06 7.38
C ASN A 62 -8.66 -21.86 8.47
N ASP A 63 -7.32 -21.90 8.45
CA ASP A 63 -6.50 -22.57 9.45
C ASP A 63 -5.42 -21.62 9.98
N CYS A 64 -5.50 -21.29 11.29
CA CYS A 64 -4.63 -20.31 11.92
C CYS A 64 -3.14 -20.65 11.81
N ASP A 65 -2.76 -21.91 11.93
CA ASP A 65 -1.35 -22.33 11.84
C ASP A 65 -0.82 -22.26 10.41
N SER A 66 -1.66 -22.64 9.45
CA SER A 66 -1.33 -22.56 8.02
C SER A 66 -1.08 -21.11 7.60
N ILE A 67 -2.02 -20.22 7.89
CA ILE A 67 -1.90 -18.81 7.46
C ILE A 67 -0.77 -18.07 8.19
N ALA A 68 -0.51 -18.39 9.47
CA ALA A 68 0.61 -17.82 10.20
C ALA A 68 1.96 -18.13 9.53
N ARG A 69 2.12 -19.32 8.94
CA ARG A 69 3.33 -19.71 8.20
C ARG A 69 3.51 -18.85 6.93
N TYR A 70 2.44 -18.61 6.15
CA TYR A 70 2.47 -17.72 5.00
C TYR A 70 2.84 -16.29 5.42
N MET A 71 2.17 -15.75 6.44
CA MET A 71 2.45 -14.41 6.94
C MET A 71 3.90 -14.27 7.42
N ALA A 72 4.44 -15.28 8.11
CA ALA A 72 5.85 -15.28 8.52
C ALA A 72 6.81 -15.33 7.32
N GLU A 73 6.46 -16.04 6.24
CA GLU A 73 7.25 -16.06 5.01
C GLU A 73 7.23 -14.71 4.30
N TRP A 74 6.05 -14.07 4.16
CA TRP A 74 5.92 -12.72 3.57
C TRP A 74 6.66 -11.66 4.39
N HIS A 75 6.59 -11.73 5.72
CA HIS A 75 7.37 -10.84 6.59
C HIS A 75 8.87 -10.94 6.28
N ARG A 76 9.42 -12.15 6.14
CA ARG A 76 10.84 -12.35 5.77
C ARG A 76 11.15 -11.80 4.38
N ILE A 77 10.22 -11.94 3.41
CA ILE A 77 10.38 -11.37 2.06
C ILE A 77 10.60 -9.86 2.14
N PHE A 78 9.76 -9.13 2.88
CA PHE A 78 9.86 -7.68 2.99
C PHE A 78 11.04 -7.23 3.84
N LEU A 79 11.37 -7.95 4.90
CA LEU A 79 12.43 -7.56 5.84
C LEU A 79 13.83 -7.75 5.25
N ASN A 80 14.16 -8.97 4.85
CA ASN A 80 15.52 -9.38 4.46
C ASN A 80 15.58 -10.11 3.12
N GLY A 81 14.44 -10.39 2.52
CA GLY A 81 14.28 -11.13 1.28
C GLY A 81 14.25 -10.23 0.04
N PRO A 82 13.63 -10.69 -1.05
CA PRO A 82 13.52 -9.94 -2.30
C PRO A 82 12.80 -8.59 -2.17
N GLY A 83 12.04 -8.38 -1.11
CA GLY A 83 11.31 -7.14 -0.85
C GLY A 83 10.02 -6.99 -1.65
N ALA A 84 9.64 -7.96 -2.45
CA ALA A 84 8.43 -7.97 -3.28
C ALA A 84 7.85 -9.38 -3.41
N LEU A 85 6.52 -9.47 -3.58
CA LEU A 85 5.78 -10.70 -3.89
C LEU A 85 4.58 -10.41 -4.79
N VAL A 86 4.04 -11.45 -5.44
CA VAL A 86 2.84 -11.37 -6.29
C VAL A 86 1.82 -12.39 -5.83
N PHE A 87 0.54 -11.97 -5.74
CA PHE A 87 -0.62 -12.85 -5.66
C PHE A 87 -1.28 -12.98 -7.02
N ARG A 88 -1.32 -14.20 -7.56
CA ARG A 88 -2.04 -14.51 -8.79
C ARG A 88 -3.53 -14.72 -8.49
N GLY A 89 -4.38 -14.09 -9.29
CA GLY A 89 -5.81 -14.21 -9.15
C GLY A 89 -6.34 -13.67 -7.81
N MET A 90 -5.78 -12.59 -7.30
CA MET A 90 -6.20 -11.97 -6.04
C MET A 90 -7.65 -11.48 -6.09
N ILE A 91 -8.12 -11.04 -7.26
CA ILE A 91 -9.52 -10.81 -7.55
C ILE A 91 -9.88 -11.62 -8.78
N ARG A 92 -10.58 -12.73 -8.58
CA ARG A 92 -11.01 -13.65 -9.66
C ARG A 92 -12.34 -13.28 -10.29
N ASP A 93 -13.16 -12.48 -9.61
CA ASP A 93 -14.42 -11.97 -10.15
C ASP A 93 -14.14 -10.88 -11.20
N ALA A 94 -14.09 -11.28 -12.45
CA ALA A 94 -13.84 -10.37 -13.57
C ALA A 94 -14.92 -9.28 -13.68
N ALA A 95 -16.19 -9.59 -13.37
CA ALA A 95 -17.27 -8.62 -13.41
C ALA A 95 -17.10 -7.55 -12.32
N LEU A 96 -16.64 -7.93 -11.12
CA LEU A 96 -16.35 -6.98 -10.06
C LEU A 96 -15.22 -6.03 -10.45
N ILE A 97 -14.11 -6.57 -10.95
CA ILE A 97 -12.95 -5.73 -11.29
C ILE A 97 -13.25 -4.80 -12.47
N ASP A 98 -14.05 -5.23 -13.43
CA ASP A 98 -14.50 -4.41 -14.55
C ASP A 98 -15.45 -3.31 -14.10
N ALA A 99 -16.42 -3.60 -13.22
CA ALA A 99 -17.33 -2.60 -12.66
C ALA A 99 -16.59 -1.55 -11.81
N VAL A 100 -15.65 -1.98 -10.96
CA VAL A 100 -14.78 -1.07 -10.20
C VAL A 100 -13.94 -0.22 -11.16
N GLY A 101 -13.35 -0.84 -12.17
CA GLY A 101 -12.58 -0.13 -13.20
C GLY A 101 -13.41 0.94 -13.93
N ALA A 102 -14.66 0.62 -14.28
CA ALA A 102 -15.59 1.58 -14.90
C ALA A 102 -15.88 2.78 -13.95
N ALA A 103 -16.22 2.52 -12.69
CA ALA A 103 -16.46 3.56 -11.70
C ALA A 103 -15.23 4.47 -11.49
N LEU A 104 -14.02 3.89 -11.46
CA LEU A 104 -12.79 4.66 -11.36
C LEU A 104 -12.50 5.50 -12.63
N LYS A 105 -12.82 4.99 -13.81
CA LYS A 105 -12.71 5.75 -15.08
C LYS A 105 -13.71 6.91 -15.13
N GLU A 106 -14.91 6.76 -14.59
CA GLU A 106 -15.87 7.86 -14.44
C GLU A 106 -15.33 8.96 -13.53
N ILE A 107 -14.72 8.60 -12.37
CA ILE A 107 -14.08 9.57 -11.48
C ILE A 107 -12.94 10.31 -12.20
N ILE A 108 -12.11 9.61 -12.99
CA ILE A 108 -11.06 10.23 -13.80
C ILE A 108 -11.66 11.26 -14.77
N ALA A 109 -12.75 10.90 -15.46
CA ALA A 109 -13.39 11.79 -16.44
C ALA A 109 -13.94 13.05 -15.76
N GLU A 110 -14.62 12.91 -14.62
CA GLU A 110 -15.17 14.04 -13.85
C GLU A 110 -14.05 14.99 -13.35
N GLU A 111 -12.98 14.42 -12.77
CA GLU A 111 -11.84 15.23 -12.29
C GLU A 111 -11.11 15.96 -13.42
N ARG A 112 -11.01 15.36 -14.59
CA ARG A 112 -10.46 16.02 -15.78
C ARG A 112 -11.27 17.25 -16.20
N LEU A 113 -12.58 17.18 -16.12
CA LEU A 113 -13.46 18.34 -16.41
C LEU A 113 -13.21 19.49 -15.44
N VAL A 114 -13.02 19.19 -14.14
CA VAL A 114 -12.79 20.21 -13.10
C VAL A 114 -11.37 20.79 -13.19
N THR A 115 -10.36 19.97 -13.44
CA THR A 115 -8.93 20.38 -13.44
C THR A 115 -8.45 20.91 -14.79
N GLY A 116 -9.27 20.87 -15.82
CA GLY A 116 -8.91 21.27 -17.17
C GLY A 116 -7.87 20.37 -17.83
N GLY A 117 -7.77 19.09 -17.39
CA GLY A 117 -6.89 18.10 -17.99
C GLY A 117 -5.40 18.34 -17.74
N LYS A 118 -5.04 19.11 -16.71
CA LYS A 118 -3.64 19.26 -16.29
C LYS A 118 -3.11 17.88 -15.92
N GLY A 119 -1.96 17.51 -16.52
CA GLY A 119 -1.29 16.23 -16.26
C GLY A 119 -0.92 16.06 -14.79
N ASP A 120 -0.62 14.82 -14.41
CA ASP A 120 -0.07 14.47 -13.10
C ASP A 120 1.31 15.14 -12.90
N HIS A 121 1.66 15.42 -11.65
CA HIS A 121 2.98 15.96 -11.27
C HIS A 121 4.16 15.09 -11.72
N PHE A 122 3.93 13.81 -12.04
CA PHE A 122 4.94 12.82 -12.42
C PHE A 122 4.97 12.51 -13.92
N ALA A 123 4.10 13.09 -14.76
CA ALA A 123 4.06 12.81 -16.19
C ALA A 123 3.57 14.01 -17.00
N LYS A 124 3.96 14.03 -18.29
CA LYS A 124 3.44 15.03 -19.25
C LYS A 124 1.92 14.89 -19.38
N ALA A 125 1.23 16.01 -19.61
CA ALA A 125 -0.20 16.01 -19.87
C ALA A 125 -0.58 15.02 -20.98
N GLY A 126 -1.55 14.15 -20.69
CA GLY A 126 -2.03 13.13 -21.63
C GLY A 126 -1.26 11.80 -21.63
N ALA A 127 -0.11 11.68 -20.96
CA ALA A 127 0.66 10.44 -20.89
C ALA A 127 0.11 9.46 -19.84
N ASN A 128 -0.53 9.99 -18.79
CA ASN A 128 -1.20 9.20 -17.76
C ASN A 128 -2.46 9.90 -17.23
N ALA A 129 -3.27 9.14 -16.48
CA ALA A 129 -4.34 9.67 -15.65
C ALA A 129 -4.15 9.11 -14.24
N ARG A 130 -4.28 9.97 -13.24
CA ARG A 130 -4.17 9.60 -11.84
C ARG A 130 -5.35 10.14 -11.05
N VAL A 131 -5.88 9.31 -10.14
CA VAL A 131 -6.85 9.71 -9.12
C VAL A 131 -6.21 9.48 -7.77
N TRP A 132 -6.00 10.55 -7.04
CA TRP A 132 -5.57 10.52 -5.65
C TRP A 132 -6.76 10.18 -4.76
N ASN A 133 -6.49 9.50 -3.64
CA ASN A 133 -7.52 9.10 -2.67
C ASN A 133 -8.66 8.29 -3.30
N SER A 134 -8.31 7.42 -4.24
CA SER A 134 -9.31 6.59 -4.96
C SER A 134 -10.08 5.64 -4.02
N HIS A 135 -9.50 5.28 -2.88
CA HIS A 135 -10.14 4.45 -1.86
C HIS A 135 -11.41 5.11 -1.31
N GLU A 136 -11.31 6.35 -0.84
CA GLU A 136 -12.46 7.10 -0.36
C GLU A 136 -13.43 7.44 -1.50
N LYS A 137 -12.91 7.88 -2.64
CA LYS A 137 -13.74 8.26 -3.80
C LYS A 137 -14.57 7.10 -4.32
N LEU A 138 -14.01 5.89 -4.39
CA LEU A 138 -14.77 4.69 -4.77
C LEU A 138 -15.83 4.35 -3.72
N CYS A 139 -15.51 4.44 -2.43
CA CYS A 139 -16.46 4.24 -1.34
C CYS A 139 -17.67 5.19 -1.46
N MET A 140 -17.39 6.46 -1.69
CA MET A 140 -18.44 7.49 -1.81
C MET A 140 -19.24 7.36 -3.10
N ARG A 141 -18.64 6.92 -4.20
CA ARG A 141 -19.26 6.81 -5.51
C ARG A 141 -20.12 5.55 -5.66
N ALA A 142 -19.59 4.41 -5.21
CA ALA A 142 -20.16 3.09 -5.43
C ALA A 142 -19.97 2.19 -4.20
N PRO A 143 -20.70 2.42 -3.08
CA PRO A 143 -20.46 1.76 -1.81
C PRO A 143 -20.62 0.24 -1.87
N GLU A 144 -21.47 -0.29 -2.73
CA GLU A 144 -21.62 -1.73 -2.92
C GLU A 144 -20.40 -2.36 -3.63
N LEU A 145 -19.93 -1.74 -4.71
CA LEU A 145 -18.70 -2.17 -5.38
C LEU A 145 -17.50 -2.05 -4.45
N TYR A 146 -17.42 -0.94 -3.70
CA TYR A 146 -16.38 -0.73 -2.71
C TYR A 146 -16.38 -1.82 -1.64
N ALA A 147 -17.55 -2.16 -1.08
CA ALA A 147 -17.66 -3.17 -0.03
C ALA A 147 -17.10 -4.53 -0.47
N ARG A 148 -17.43 -4.97 -1.70
CA ARG A 148 -16.92 -6.22 -2.27
C ARG A 148 -15.42 -6.15 -2.63
N TYR A 149 -14.98 -5.03 -3.18
CA TYR A 149 -13.61 -4.84 -3.63
C TYR A 149 -12.62 -4.67 -2.46
N ALA A 150 -13.02 -3.95 -1.42
CA ALA A 150 -12.20 -3.71 -0.23
C ALA A 150 -12.14 -4.93 0.71
N ALA A 151 -13.14 -5.82 0.66
CA ALA A 151 -13.17 -7.06 1.43
C ALA A 151 -12.26 -8.14 0.80
N ASN A 152 -10.94 -7.87 0.77
CA ASN A 152 -9.96 -8.75 0.12
C ASN A 152 -9.05 -9.43 1.14
N GLU A 153 -9.08 -10.77 1.16
CA GLU A 153 -8.30 -11.59 2.10
C GLU A 153 -6.79 -11.40 1.94
N CYS A 154 -6.28 -11.38 0.71
CA CYS A 154 -4.84 -11.24 0.47
C CYS A 154 -4.33 -9.87 0.91
N VAL A 155 -5.12 -8.80 0.69
CA VAL A 155 -4.76 -7.45 1.14
C VAL A 155 -4.69 -7.38 2.66
N ASP A 156 -5.67 -7.95 3.38
CA ASP A 156 -5.67 -8.01 4.85
C ASP A 156 -4.44 -8.75 5.37
N LEU A 157 -4.25 -9.98 4.91
CA LEU A 157 -3.21 -10.87 5.43
C LEU A 157 -1.79 -10.35 5.15
N VAL A 158 -1.53 -9.84 3.95
CA VAL A 158 -0.20 -9.29 3.62
C VAL A 158 0.05 -7.99 4.39
N SER A 159 -0.97 -7.16 4.58
CA SER A 159 -0.86 -5.94 5.39
C SER A 159 -0.56 -6.29 6.86
N ARG A 160 -1.28 -7.24 7.42
CA ARG A 160 -1.06 -7.71 8.79
C ARG A 160 0.29 -8.36 8.98
N SER A 161 0.81 -9.05 7.98
CA SER A 161 2.13 -9.69 8.03
C SER A 161 3.27 -8.69 8.20
N TRP A 162 3.10 -7.45 7.71
CA TRP A 162 4.11 -6.40 7.76
C TRP A 162 3.80 -5.29 8.77
N LEU A 163 2.55 -4.84 8.84
CA LEU A 163 2.12 -3.65 9.57
C LEU A 163 1.34 -3.95 10.85
N GLY A 164 0.90 -5.19 11.03
CA GLY A 164 -0.03 -5.57 12.10
C GLY A 164 -1.50 -5.28 11.76
N PRO A 165 -2.42 -5.56 12.70
CA PRO A 165 -3.87 -5.57 12.42
C PRO A 165 -4.51 -4.19 12.26
N LEU A 166 -3.81 -3.10 12.61
CA LEU A 166 -4.35 -1.74 12.60
C LEU A 166 -3.88 -0.93 11.39
N TYR A 167 -3.57 -1.61 10.29
CA TYR A 167 -3.14 -0.98 9.05
C TYR A 167 -4.21 -0.03 8.48
N GLN A 168 -3.77 0.93 7.68
CA GLN A 168 -4.62 1.95 7.06
C GLN A 168 -4.42 1.94 5.54
N ILE A 169 -5.47 1.64 4.77
CA ILE A 169 -5.40 1.63 3.30
C ILE A 169 -5.66 3.03 2.76
N THR A 170 -4.78 3.50 1.88
CA THR A 170 -5.02 4.57 0.92
C THR A 170 -4.72 4.07 -0.48
N CYS A 171 -5.36 4.63 -1.51
CA CYS A 171 -5.19 4.15 -2.88
C CYS A 171 -5.08 5.30 -3.87
N GLN A 172 -4.33 5.04 -4.94
CA GLN A 172 -4.17 5.95 -6.07
C GLN A 172 -4.36 5.17 -7.36
N VAL A 173 -5.35 5.54 -8.15
CA VAL A 173 -5.47 4.97 -9.49
C VAL A 173 -4.42 5.59 -10.42
N ASN A 174 -3.79 4.74 -11.21
CA ASN A 174 -2.88 5.18 -12.26
C ASN A 174 -3.19 4.44 -13.58
N VAL A 175 -3.57 5.21 -14.59
CA VAL A 175 -3.73 4.72 -15.96
C VAL A 175 -2.59 5.30 -16.78
N VAL A 176 -1.73 4.44 -17.34
CA VAL A 176 -0.63 4.85 -18.23
C VAL A 176 -0.99 4.49 -19.65
N TYR A 177 -1.16 5.51 -20.47
CA TYR A 177 -1.53 5.36 -21.88
C TYR A 177 -0.35 4.90 -22.73
N PRO A 178 -0.60 4.38 -23.94
CA PRO A 178 0.45 4.11 -24.91
C PRO A 178 1.42 5.30 -25.07
N GLY A 179 2.73 5.02 -25.03
CA GLY A 179 3.78 6.05 -25.07
C GLY A 179 4.08 6.72 -23.74
N GLY A 180 3.40 6.36 -22.63
CA GLY A 180 3.72 6.86 -21.30
C GLY A 180 5.11 6.45 -20.86
N MET A 181 5.94 7.43 -20.46
CA MET A 181 7.35 7.23 -20.13
C MET A 181 7.56 6.61 -18.75
N ALA A 182 8.69 5.91 -18.59
CA ALA A 182 9.15 5.41 -17.30
C ALA A 182 9.41 6.54 -16.29
N GLN A 183 9.29 6.20 -15.02
CA GLN A 183 9.75 7.06 -13.93
C GLN A 183 11.26 6.88 -13.69
N VAL A 184 11.88 7.87 -13.05
CA VAL A 184 13.22 7.74 -12.50
C VAL A 184 13.18 6.76 -11.32
N PRO A 185 14.16 5.85 -11.20
CA PRO A 185 14.26 4.96 -10.04
C PRO A 185 14.29 5.73 -8.73
N HIS A 186 13.51 5.28 -7.77
CA HIS A 186 13.38 5.95 -6.48
C HIS A 186 13.09 4.95 -5.35
N ARG A 187 13.12 5.44 -4.14
CA ARG A 187 12.52 4.85 -2.95
C ARG A 187 11.41 5.76 -2.46
N ASP A 188 10.28 5.21 -2.14
CA ASP A 188 9.26 5.83 -1.33
C ASP A 188 9.52 5.41 0.12
N TYR A 189 9.05 5.91 1.03
CA TYR A 189 7.98 6.61 1.63
C TYR A 189 8.54 7.49 2.77
N HIS A 190 7.83 8.47 3.29
CA HIS A 190 8.27 9.40 4.33
C HIS A 190 9.59 10.14 4.01
N MET A 191 10.67 9.40 3.68
CA MET A 191 12.00 9.93 3.37
C MET A 191 12.22 10.14 1.86
N GLY A 192 11.40 9.53 0.99
CA GLY A 192 11.64 9.49 -0.46
C GLY A 192 11.44 10.80 -1.21
N PHE A 193 10.77 11.79 -0.62
CA PHE A 193 10.51 13.11 -1.22
C PHE A 193 11.40 14.21 -0.64
N GLN A 194 12.50 13.84 0.00
CA GLN A 194 13.42 14.78 0.63
C GLN A 194 14.73 14.89 -0.16
N ASP A 195 15.34 16.06 -0.14
CA ASP A 195 16.67 16.27 -0.67
C ASP A 195 17.74 15.73 0.28
N GLU A 196 19.00 15.71 -0.20
CA GLU A 196 20.12 15.19 0.59
C GLU A 196 20.33 15.97 1.89
N ALA A 197 20.15 17.28 1.90
CA ALA A 197 20.33 18.12 3.08
C ALA A 197 19.27 17.81 4.15
N GLN A 198 18.05 17.50 3.73
CA GLN A 198 16.98 17.08 4.62
C GLN A 198 17.24 15.66 5.16
N LEU A 199 17.61 14.72 4.29
CA LEU A 199 17.91 13.33 4.66
C LEU A 199 19.01 13.21 5.71
N ARG A 200 20.03 14.05 5.63
CA ARG A 200 21.17 14.10 6.59
C ARG A 200 20.75 14.47 8.01
N GLN A 201 19.58 15.08 8.20
CA GLN A 201 19.08 15.50 9.52
C GLN A 201 18.47 14.33 10.30
N TYR A 202 18.29 13.17 9.69
CA TYR A 202 17.68 12.01 10.32
C TYR A 202 18.73 10.95 10.67
N PRO A 203 18.67 10.37 11.90
CA PRO A 203 19.54 9.27 12.25
C PRO A 203 19.19 7.98 11.47
N ALA A 204 20.14 7.07 11.35
CA ALA A 204 20.00 5.80 10.62
C ALA A 204 18.79 4.97 11.07
N THR A 205 18.39 5.08 12.34
CA THR A 205 17.17 4.42 12.84
C THR A 205 15.91 4.90 12.15
N VAL A 206 15.81 6.19 11.80
CA VAL A 206 14.66 6.74 11.09
C VAL A 206 14.65 6.27 9.64
N HIS A 207 15.81 6.16 8.99
CA HIS A 207 15.94 5.60 7.65
C HIS A 207 15.43 4.15 7.60
N ARG A 208 15.71 3.33 8.63
CA ARG A 208 15.16 1.96 8.75
C ARG A 208 13.66 1.96 9.04
N LEU A 209 13.22 2.80 9.99
CA LEU A 209 11.82 2.86 10.42
C LEU A 209 10.90 3.31 9.29
N SER A 210 11.34 4.25 8.44
CA SER A 210 10.55 4.75 7.31
C SER A 210 9.99 3.62 6.44
N ALA A 211 10.83 2.63 6.10
CA ALA A 211 10.42 1.48 5.30
C ALA A 211 9.45 0.53 6.04
N ALA A 212 9.54 0.47 7.37
CA ALA A 212 8.71 -0.43 8.19
C ALA A 212 7.30 0.08 8.43
N LEU A 213 7.02 1.36 8.18
CA LEU A 213 5.73 1.99 8.45
C LEU A 213 4.72 1.89 7.29
N THR A 214 5.14 1.39 6.14
CA THR A 214 4.29 1.33 4.95
C THR A 214 4.55 0.05 4.15
N LEU A 215 3.51 -0.45 3.50
CA LEU A 215 3.55 -1.47 2.46
C LEU A 215 2.95 -0.88 1.20
N GLN A 216 3.67 -0.95 0.09
CA GLN A 216 3.14 -0.57 -1.21
C GLN A 216 2.63 -1.79 -1.96
N GLY A 217 1.66 -1.56 -2.83
CA GLY A 217 1.15 -2.61 -3.69
C GLY A 217 0.37 -2.05 -4.88
N GLY A 218 -0.19 -2.94 -5.66
CA GLY A 218 -1.08 -2.58 -6.76
C GLY A 218 -1.95 -3.75 -7.18
N ILE A 219 -3.20 -3.45 -7.46
CA ILE A 219 -4.16 -4.38 -8.05
C ILE A 219 -4.26 -4.06 -9.53
N SER A 220 -3.98 -5.06 -10.37
CA SER A 220 -4.05 -4.90 -11.83
C SER A 220 -5.50 -4.90 -12.32
N HIS A 221 -5.92 -3.81 -12.97
CA HIS A 221 -7.22 -3.68 -13.63
C HIS A 221 -7.17 -3.95 -15.14
N SER A 222 -5.99 -4.22 -15.68
CA SER A 222 -5.76 -4.65 -17.06
C SER A 222 -4.72 -5.76 -17.09
N ASP A 223 -4.67 -6.54 -18.16
CA ASP A 223 -3.51 -7.38 -18.41
C ASP A 223 -2.29 -6.48 -18.68
N MET A 224 -1.16 -6.84 -18.06
CA MET A 224 0.09 -6.09 -18.16
C MET A 224 1.18 -7.01 -18.73
N SER A 225 1.45 -6.90 -20.03
CA SER A 225 2.65 -7.47 -20.61
C SER A 225 3.88 -6.66 -20.20
N ILE A 226 5.07 -7.17 -20.43
CA ILE A 226 6.32 -6.43 -20.14
C ILE A 226 6.38 -5.12 -20.94
N GLU A 227 5.88 -5.13 -22.19
CA GLU A 227 5.83 -3.98 -23.09
C GLU A 227 4.89 -2.87 -22.59
N SER A 228 3.86 -3.22 -21.80
CA SER A 228 2.98 -2.22 -21.16
C SER A 228 3.66 -1.50 -19.98
N GLY A 229 4.87 -1.93 -19.61
CA GLY A 229 5.71 -1.29 -18.62
C GLY A 229 5.25 -1.48 -17.17
N PRO A 230 5.01 -2.72 -16.69
CA PRO A 230 4.73 -2.96 -15.29
C PRO A 230 5.86 -2.42 -14.40
N THR A 231 5.63 -2.37 -13.09
CA THR A 231 6.60 -1.83 -12.14
C THR A 231 7.97 -2.50 -12.30
N LYS A 232 9.00 -1.69 -12.49
CA LYS A 232 10.41 -2.10 -12.41
C LYS A 232 10.77 -2.25 -10.93
N LEU A 233 11.41 -3.34 -10.56
CA LEU A 233 11.81 -3.66 -9.21
C LEU A 233 13.28 -4.08 -9.18
N LEU A 234 14.04 -3.68 -8.17
CA LEU A 234 15.37 -4.22 -7.91
C LEU A 234 15.33 -5.05 -6.61
N PRO A 235 15.13 -6.37 -6.69
CA PRO A 235 15.02 -7.22 -5.51
C PRO A 235 16.20 -7.05 -4.54
N TYR A 236 15.92 -7.15 -3.23
CA TYR A 236 16.86 -6.99 -2.11
C TYR A 236 17.34 -5.55 -1.84
N SER A 237 17.10 -4.58 -2.73
CA SER A 237 17.62 -3.22 -2.58
C SER A 237 17.07 -2.47 -1.36
N GLN A 238 15.91 -2.89 -0.80
CA GLN A 238 15.36 -2.30 0.43
C GLN A 238 16.26 -2.54 1.66
N THR A 239 17.12 -3.56 1.62
CA THR A 239 18.02 -3.90 2.74
C THR A 239 19.21 -2.96 2.85
N TYR A 240 19.50 -2.17 1.81
CA TYR A 240 20.62 -1.23 1.80
C TYR A 240 20.30 0.01 2.63
N LEU A 241 21.01 0.23 3.73
CA LEU A 241 20.68 1.26 4.72
C LEU A 241 20.75 2.68 4.14
N ALA A 242 21.82 3.00 3.39
CA ALA A 242 22.01 4.32 2.77
C ALA A 242 21.16 4.53 1.50
N GLY A 243 20.16 3.70 1.27
CA GLY A 243 19.43 3.61 0.00
C GLY A 243 18.67 4.87 -0.40
N TYR A 244 18.21 5.72 0.53
CA TYR A 244 17.58 6.99 0.16
C TYR A 244 18.59 7.98 -0.44
N PHE A 245 19.84 7.99 0.05
CA PHE A 245 20.94 8.75 -0.59
C PHE A 245 21.36 8.10 -1.92
N ALA A 246 21.49 6.77 -1.94
CA ALA A 246 21.86 6.02 -3.14
C ALA A 246 20.89 6.26 -4.30
N ALA A 247 19.58 6.35 -4.04
CA ALA A 247 18.56 6.62 -5.05
C ALA A 247 18.71 8.00 -5.74
N LEU A 248 19.43 8.94 -5.11
CA LEU A 248 19.71 10.25 -5.69
C LEU A 248 20.96 10.23 -6.61
N ARG A 249 21.78 9.17 -6.56
CA ARG A 249 23.09 9.10 -7.22
C ARG A 249 23.01 8.47 -8.61
N PRO A 250 23.65 9.06 -9.62
CA PRO A 250 23.59 8.57 -11.01
C PRO A 250 24.08 7.13 -11.18
N GLU A 251 25.16 6.72 -10.50
CA GLU A 251 25.73 5.37 -10.63
C GLU A 251 24.80 4.26 -10.11
N PHE A 252 24.00 4.53 -9.06
CA PHE A 252 23.00 3.59 -8.56
C PHE A 252 21.77 3.55 -9.49
N ARG A 253 21.41 4.68 -10.10
CA ARG A 253 20.33 4.72 -11.09
C ARG A 253 20.72 3.96 -12.36
N SER A 254 21.96 4.11 -12.84
CA SER A 254 22.47 3.34 -13.98
C SER A 254 22.46 1.85 -13.66
N TYR A 255 22.94 1.45 -12.48
CA TYR A 255 22.90 0.06 -12.05
C TYR A 255 21.46 -0.49 -11.99
N PHE A 256 20.49 0.30 -11.49
CA PHE A 256 19.10 -0.08 -11.49
C PHE A 256 18.58 -0.34 -12.92
N GLU A 257 18.84 0.56 -13.88
CA GLU A 257 18.38 0.43 -15.27
C GLU A 257 18.97 -0.79 -16.00
N GLU A 258 20.14 -1.27 -15.56
CA GLU A 258 20.77 -2.48 -16.10
C GLU A 258 20.27 -3.78 -15.46
N HIS A 259 19.73 -3.72 -14.21
CA HIS A 259 19.50 -4.92 -13.38
C HIS A 259 18.07 -5.06 -12.85
N TYR A 260 17.17 -4.12 -13.09
CA TYR A 260 15.79 -4.23 -12.63
C TYR A 260 15.09 -5.47 -13.25
N VAL A 261 14.06 -5.93 -12.56
CA VAL A 261 13.15 -6.95 -13.07
C VAL A 261 11.75 -6.39 -13.22
N GLN A 262 11.00 -6.95 -14.17
CA GLN A 262 9.57 -6.71 -14.36
C GLN A 262 8.86 -8.04 -14.48
N LEU A 263 7.63 -8.11 -13.99
CA LEU A 263 6.77 -9.28 -14.09
C LEU A 263 5.50 -8.93 -14.87
N PRO A 264 5.08 -9.78 -15.81
CA PRO A 264 3.76 -9.62 -16.40
C PRO A 264 2.70 -9.92 -15.33
N LEU A 265 1.62 -9.15 -15.31
CA LEU A 265 0.49 -9.34 -14.40
C LEU A 265 -0.78 -9.51 -15.22
N ALA A 266 -1.62 -10.46 -14.82
CA ALA A 266 -2.97 -10.57 -15.34
C ALA A 266 -3.92 -9.59 -14.61
N LYS A 267 -5.03 -9.24 -15.24
CA LYS A 267 -6.12 -8.52 -14.58
C LYS A 267 -6.59 -9.30 -13.34
N GLY A 268 -6.63 -8.64 -12.18
CA GLY A 268 -6.95 -9.25 -10.90
C GLY A 268 -5.75 -9.74 -10.09
N ASP A 269 -4.53 -9.71 -10.62
CA ASP A 269 -3.32 -9.98 -9.85
C ASP A 269 -2.98 -8.82 -8.92
N GLY A 270 -2.27 -9.13 -7.82
CA GLY A 270 -1.74 -8.16 -6.86
C GLY A 270 -0.23 -8.26 -6.74
N LEU A 271 0.45 -7.12 -6.87
CA LEU A 271 1.89 -6.97 -6.55
C LEU A 271 2.02 -6.20 -5.25
N PHE A 272 2.86 -6.69 -4.31
CA PHE A 272 3.18 -5.98 -3.07
C PHE A 272 4.69 -5.89 -2.89
N PHE A 273 5.17 -4.76 -2.37
CA PHE A 273 6.61 -4.55 -2.16
C PHE A 273 6.89 -3.52 -1.06
N SER A 274 8.07 -3.62 -0.47
CA SER A 274 8.58 -2.63 0.48
C SER A 274 8.80 -1.27 -0.21
N PRO A 275 8.34 -0.15 0.35
CA PRO A 275 8.56 1.17 -0.23
C PRO A 275 10.04 1.55 -0.35
N ALA A 276 10.91 0.93 0.44
CA ALA A 276 12.35 1.11 0.35
C ALA A 276 13.02 0.28 -0.76
N LEU A 277 12.27 -0.57 -1.47
CA LEU A 277 12.78 -1.24 -2.66
C LEU A 277 13.03 -0.19 -3.75
N PHE A 278 14.17 -0.24 -4.44
CA PHE A 278 14.36 0.58 -5.63
C PHE A 278 13.36 0.14 -6.69
N HIS A 279 12.51 1.05 -7.09
CA HIS A 279 11.45 0.77 -8.05
C HIS A 279 11.14 1.99 -8.94
N ALA A 280 10.43 1.73 -10.02
CA ALA A 280 9.95 2.77 -10.94
C ALA A 280 8.78 2.24 -11.77
N ALA A 281 7.91 3.11 -12.27
CA ALA A 281 7.01 2.73 -13.36
C ALA A 281 7.81 2.48 -14.64
N GLY A 282 7.48 1.42 -15.38
CA GLY A 282 8.07 1.16 -16.70
C GLY A 282 7.40 1.99 -17.79
N THR A 283 8.07 2.12 -18.94
CA THR A 283 7.52 2.75 -20.15
C THR A 283 6.43 1.84 -20.75
N ASN A 284 5.29 2.41 -21.08
CA ASN A 284 4.29 1.72 -21.89
C ASN A 284 4.62 1.91 -23.37
N SER A 285 5.24 0.90 -23.97
CA SER A 285 5.63 0.88 -25.38
C SER A 285 4.59 0.21 -26.29
N THR A 286 3.46 -0.21 -25.74
CA THR A 286 2.36 -0.78 -26.55
C THR A 286 1.67 0.31 -27.37
N ALA A 287 0.97 -0.11 -28.43
CA ALA A 287 0.23 0.80 -29.30
C ALA A 287 -1.19 1.10 -28.78
N ASP A 288 -1.77 0.19 -27.96
CA ASP A 288 -3.22 0.14 -27.67
C ASP A 288 -3.57 -0.23 -26.23
N VAL A 289 -2.60 -0.67 -25.42
CA VAL A 289 -2.88 -1.09 -24.05
C VAL A 289 -2.88 0.10 -23.09
N GLU A 290 -4.00 0.37 -22.45
CA GLU A 290 -4.07 1.22 -21.26
C GLU A 290 -3.64 0.41 -20.05
N ARG A 291 -2.44 0.65 -19.50
CA ARG A 291 -2.00 0.02 -18.26
C ARG A 291 -2.74 0.64 -17.09
N PHE A 292 -3.67 -0.10 -16.52
CA PHE A 292 -4.55 0.35 -15.45
C PHE A 292 -4.26 -0.39 -14.15
N VAL A 293 -3.87 0.34 -13.12
CA VAL A 293 -3.56 -0.19 -11.79
C VAL A 293 -4.17 0.69 -10.70
N ASN A 294 -4.72 0.06 -9.67
CA ASN A 294 -5.05 0.72 -8.42
C ASN A 294 -3.89 0.50 -7.45
N LEU A 295 -3.08 1.53 -7.23
CA LEU A 295 -1.91 1.51 -6.36
C LEU A 295 -2.36 1.59 -4.91
N LEU A 296 -1.92 0.64 -4.10
CA LEU A 296 -2.18 0.58 -2.67
C LEU A 296 -1.01 1.21 -1.91
N GLN A 297 -1.35 2.14 -1.03
CA GLN A 297 -0.42 2.75 -0.08
C GLN A 297 -0.95 2.41 1.32
N ILE A 298 -0.42 1.34 1.91
CA ILE A 298 -0.93 0.81 3.17
C ILE A 298 0.00 1.24 4.28
N GLY A 299 -0.52 2.06 5.20
CA GLY A 299 0.24 2.57 6.33
C GLY A 299 0.03 1.76 7.59
N SER A 300 1.03 1.75 8.47
CA SER A 300 0.87 1.29 9.85
C SER A 300 -0.11 2.19 10.60
N GLY A 301 -0.85 1.64 11.56
CA GLY A 301 -1.63 2.44 12.51
C GLY A 301 -0.79 3.44 13.32
N TYR A 302 0.53 3.22 13.40
CA TYR A 302 1.48 4.11 14.10
C TYR A 302 2.10 5.18 13.19
N GLY A 303 1.91 5.07 11.86
CA GLY A 303 2.51 5.94 10.86
C GLY A 303 1.50 6.89 10.23
N ARG A 304 2.00 8.00 9.67
CA ARG A 304 1.15 8.89 8.86
C ARG A 304 0.97 8.28 7.47
N SER A 305 -0.28 8.25 7.01
CA SER A 305 -0.56 7.95 5.60
C SER A 305 -0.10 9.09 4.70
N ILE A 306 0.21 8.79 3.44
CA ILE A 306 0.55 9.81 2.43
C ILE A 306 -0.67 10.68 2.10
N GLU A 307 -1.85 10.08 2.15
CA GLU A 307 -3.13 10.75 1.92
C GLU A 307 -3.94 10.76 3.21
N ILE A 308 -4.67 11.84 3.42
CA ILE A 308 -5.66 11.95 4.49
C ILE A 308 -6.99 11.40 3.94
N VAL A 309 -7.46 10.33 4.55
CA VAL A 309 -8.73 9.67 4.22
C VAL A 309 -9.72 9.96 5.35
N ASP A 310 -10.91 10.45 5.03
CA ASP A 310 -11.98 10.62 6.01
C ASP A 310 -12.68 9.29 6.31
N ARG A 311 -12.07 8.50 7.21
CA ARG A 311 -12.56 7.18 7.58
C ARG A 311 -13.91 7.22 8.31
N ALA A 312 -14.18 8.30 9.05
CA ALA A 312 -15.47 8.48 9.68
C ALA A 312 -16.59 8.65 8.64
N ARG A 313 -16.33 9.48 7.63
CA ARG A 313 -17.25 9.67 6.50
C ARG A 313 -17.45 8.37 5.72
N MET A 314 -16.38 7.65 5.41
CA MET A 314 -16.46 6.36 4.72
C MET A 314 -17.28 5.34 5.51
N THR A 315 -17.01 5.21 6.81
CA THR A 315 -17.71 4.30 7.72
C THR A 315 -19.22 4.58 7.73
N LYS A 316 -19.61 5.85 7.91
CA LYS A 316 -21.02 6.25 7.88
C LYS A 316 -21.68 5.99 6.53
N HIS A 317 -20.94 6.22 5.44
CA HIS A 317 -21.48 6.11 4.08
C HIS A 317 -21.66 4.65 3.64
N VAL A 318 -20.70 3.78 3.91
CA VAL A 318 -20.76 2.37 3.48
C VAL A 318 -21.66 1.50 4.36
N TYR A 319 -21.83 1.90 5.63
CA TYR A 319 -22.52 1.09 6.64
C TYR A 319 -23.92 0.64 6.23
N PRO A 320 -24.86 1.52 5.76
CA PRO A 320 -26.20 1.08 5.39
C PRO A 320 -26.18 0.07 4.23
N THR A 321 -25.29 0.25 3.28
CA THR A 321 -25.11 -0.69 2.16
C THR A 321 -24.57 -2.03 2.66
N ALA A 322 -23.54 -2.01 3.52
CA ALA A 322 -22.94 -3.21 4.08
C ALA A 322 -23.94 -3.99 4.94
N LEU A 323 -24.80 -3.30 5.72
CA LEU A 323 -25.85 -3.92 6.53
C LEU A 323 -26.89 -4.62 5.63
N THR A 324 -27.37 -3.97 4.57
CA THR A 324 -28.27 -4.57 3.60
C THR A 324 -27.63 -5.79 2.94
N MET A 325 -26.38 -5.70 2.51
CA MET A 325 -25.66 -6.82 1.88
C MET A 325 -25.46 -8.00 2.84
N GLN A 326 -25.26 -7.73 4.12
CA GLN A 326 -25.21 -8.76 5.17
C GLN A 326 -26.56 -9.46 5.33
N GLU A 327 -27.65 -8.70 5.40
CA GLU A 327 -29.02 -9.24 5.56
C GLU A 327 -29.44 -10.08 4.35
N GLU A 328 -29.00 -9.72 3.17
CA GLU A 328 -29.23 -10.45 1.90
C GLU A 328 -28.24 -11.61 1.68
N GLY A 329 -27.28 -11.82 2.59
CA GLY A 329 -26.27 -12.87 2.47
C GLY A 329 -25.25 -12.64 1.35
N ARG A 330 -25.10 -11.39 0.86
CA ARG A 330 -24.14 -10.98 -0.17
C ARG A 330 -22.74 -10.63 0.36
N LEU A 331 -22.60 -10.51 1.68
CA LEU A 331 -21.33 -10.44 2.39
C LEU A 331 -21.30 -11.49 3.49
N THR A 332 -20.30 -12.31 3.49
CA THR A 332 -20.03 -13.27 4.57
C THR A 332 -19.53 -12.55 5.84
N PRO A 333 -19.61 -13.17 7.02
CA PRO A 333 -19.03 -12.60 8.24
C PRO A 333 -17.54 -12.26 8.09
N ARG A 334 -16.78 -13.06 7.35
CA ARG A 334 -15.36 -12.77 7.10
C ARG A 334 -15.17 -11.54 6.21
N GLU A 335 -15.92 -11.41 5.13
CA GLU A 335 -15.88 -10.23 4.26
C GLU A 335 -16.29 -8.95 4.98
N LEU A 336 -17.21 -9.03 5.94
CA LEU A 336 -17.56 -7.90 6.80
C LEU A 336 -16.39 -7.46 7.67
N GLU A 337 -15.66 -8.40 8.28
CA GLU A 337 -14.45 -8.08 9.05
C GLU A 337 -13.37 -7.43 8.16
N LEU A 338 -13.17 -7.93 6.95
CA LEU A 338 -12.24 -7.36 5.98
C LEU A 338 -12.66 -5.94 5.57
N LEU A 339 -13.96 -5.72 5.33
CA LEU A 339 -14.50 -4.40 5.02
C LEU A 339 -14.30 -3.41 6.16
N VAL A 340 -14.55 -3.83 7.40
CA VAL A 340 -14.32 -2.99 8.59
C VAL A 340 -12.84 -2.60 8.70
N ALA A 341 -11.93 -3.56 8.54
CA ALA A 341 -10.50 -3.32 8.61
C ALA A 341 -10.00 -2.37 7.50
N ALA A 342 -10.57 -2.47 6.29
CA ALA A 342 -10.22 -1.61 5.17
C ALA A 342 -10.79 -0.18 5.27
N THR A 343 -11.92 -0.01 5.99
CA THR A 343 -12.70 1.24 5.98
C THR A 343 -12.48 2.09 7.22
N ALA A 344 -12.69 1.51 8.40
CA ALA A 344 -12.73 2.24 9.67
C ALA A 344 -11.33 2.41 10.29
N GLU A 345 -11.16 3.46 11.11
CA GLU A 345 -9.93 3.68 11.89
C GLU A 345 -9.78 2.61 12.96
N GLY A 346 -8.66 1.88 12.92
CA GLY A 346 -8.41 0.79 13.87
C GLY A 346 -7.55 1.17 15.06
N TYR A 347 -6.83 2.31 15.00
CA TYR A 347 -5.90 2.71 16.05
C TYR A 347 -6.66 3.12 17.32
N PRO A 348 -6.58 2.33 18.41
CA PRO A 348 -7.47 2.52 19.56
C PRO A 348 -6.92 3.53 20.57
N PHE A 349 -5.67 3.97 20.43
CA PHE A 349 -5.02 4.82 21.42
C PHE A 349 -5.70 6.18 21.51
N PRO A 350 -6.04 6.68 22.73
CA PRO A 350 -6.72 7.95 22.90
C PRO A 350 -5.81 9.10 22.44
N CYS A 351 -6.38 10.03 21.67
CA CYS A 351 -5.67 11.24 21.22
C CYS A 351 -5.80 12.39 22.20
N ASN A 352 -6.76 12.29 23.13
CA ASN A 352 -7.05 13.30 24.16
C ASN A 352 -7.32 12.61 25.48
N LEU A 353 -6.32 12.59 26.37
CA LEU A 353 -6.41 11.87 27.65
C LEU A 353 -7.36 12.51 28.65
N ASP A 354 -7.71 13.79 28.49
CA ASP A 354 -8.64 14.48 29.38
C ASP A 354 -10.09 14.07 29.13
N ILE A 355 -10.43 13.75 27.88
CA ILE A 355 -11.82 13.46 27.46
C ILE A 355 -11.98 11.96 27.12
N ASP A 356 -10.98 11.34 26.55
CA ASP A 356 -10.99 9.95 26.06
C ASP A 356 -9.98 9.10 26.83
N SER A 357 -10.01 9.19 28.16
CA SER A 357 -9.07 8.48 29.04
C SER A 357 -9.36 6.99 29.09
N PRO A 358 -8.34 6.11 29.19
CA PRO A 358 -8.51 4.67 29.36
C PRO A 358 -8.87 4.35 30.83
N LEU A 359 -10.10 4.60 31.22
CA LEU A 359 -10.57 4.48 32.61
C LEU A 359 -10.39 3.09 33.22
N SER A 360 -10.38 2.05 32.39
CA SER A 360 -10.15 0.65 32.81
C SER A 360 -8.70 0.21 32.66
N GLY A 361 -7.76 1.13 32.30
CA GLY A 361 -6.39 0.81 31.94
C GLY A 361 -6.22 0.24 30.53
N MET A 362 -7.30 0.10 29.77
CA MET A 362 -7.31 -0.34 28.36
C MET A 362 -7.68 0.82 27.46
N ALA A 363 -7.22 0.77 26.20
CA ALA A 363 -7.61 1.75 25.19
C ALA A 363 -9.13 1.76 24.98
N PRO A 364 -9.75 2.93 24.74
CA PRO A 364 -11.16 3.01 24.39
C PRO A 364 -11.46 2.33 23.06
N PRO A 365 -12.73 1.97 22.77
CA PRO A 365 -13.11 1.38 21.49
C PRO A 365 -12.68 2.24 20.30
N SER A 366 -12.11 1.60 19.29
CA SER A 366 -11.79 2.22 18.01
C SER A 366 -13.03 2.41 17.13
N GLN A 367 -12.90 3.13 16.02
CA GLN A 367 -13.95 3.19 14.99
C GLN A 367 -14.31 1.79 14.45
N GLN A 368 -13.29 0.92 14.29
CA GLN A 368 -13.53 -0.47 13.87
C GLN A 368 -14.39 -1.22 14.88
N ASP A 369 -14.15 -1.05 16.18
CA ASP A 369 -14.94 -1.72 17.22
C ASP A 369 -16.39 -1.20 17.23
N ILE A 370 -16.59 0.10 17.04
CA ILE A 370 -17.91 0.70 16.92
C ILE A 370 -18.66 0.13 15.69
N MET A 371 -17.97 0.05 14.54
CA MET A 371 -18.58 -0.48 13.31
C MET A 371 -18.92 -1.97 13.44
N ARG A 372 -18.02 -2.79 14.04
CA ARG A 372 -18.30 -4.22 14.34
C ARG A 372 -19.52 -4.39 15.22
N GLN A 373 -19.59 -3.61 16.31
CA GLN A 373 -20.74 -3.65 17.21
C GLN A 373 -22.03 -3.27 16.48
N ALA A 374 -22.00 -2.18 15.70
CA ALA A 374 -23.14 -1.73 14.92
C ALA A 374 -23.63 -2.80 13.93
N MET A 375 -22.72 -3.48 13.22
CA MET A 375 -23.04 -4.58 12.29
C MET A 375 -23.64 -5.78 13.05
N SER A 376 -23.05 -6.17 14.16
CA SER A 376 -23.50 -7.31 14.99
C SER A 376 -24.90 -7.06 15.58
N GLU A 377 -25.14 -5.87 16.11
CA GLU A 377 -26.41 -5.48 16.74
C GLU A 377 -27.40 -4.86 15.73
N ARG A 378 -27.04 -4.73 14.46
CA ARG A 378 -27.87 -4.14 13.38
C ARG A 378 -28.41 -2.77 13.75
N TRP A 379 -27.50 -1.87 14.13
CA TRP A 379 -27.92 -0.52 14.51
C TRP A 379 -28.55 0.23 13.34
N PRO A 380 -29.58 1.07 13.62
CA PRO A 380 -29.99 2.07 12.66
C PRO A 380 -28.82 2.99 12.29
N SER A 381 -28.73 3.42 11.04
CA SER A 381 -27.63 4.28 10.56
C SER A 381 -27.48 5.56 11.38
N GLY A 382 -28.57 6.14 11.89
CA GLY A 382 -28.53 7.29 12.81
C GLY A 382 -27.74 7.02 14.09
N ARG A 383 -27.94 5.86 14.72
CA ARG A 383 -27.19 5.47 15.93
C ARG A 383 -25.69 5.29 15.67
N LEU A 384 -25.34 4.66 14.53
CA LEU A 384 -23.92 4.56 14.15
C LEU A 384 -23.31 5.96 13.92
N ASN A 385 -24.02 6.82 13.19
CA ASN A 385 -23.54 8.17 12.91
C ASN A 385 -23.26 8.95 14.19
N GLU A 386 -24.18 8.92 15.16
CA GLU A 386 -24.01 9.54 16.47
C GLU A 386 -22.82 8.96 17.25
N ALA A 387 -22.63 7.63 17.21
CA ALA A 387 -21.50 6.98 17.88
C ALA A 387 -20.15 7.37 17.26
N ILE A 388 -20.07 7.44 15.92
CA ILE A 388 -18.87 7.88 15.20
C ILE A 388 -18.60 9.38 15.45
N ASP A 389 -19.62 10.23 15.47
CA ASP A 389 -19.48 11.66 15.79
C ASP A 389 -18.99 11.86 17.23
N ALA A 390 -19.55 11.12 18.19
CA ALA A 390 -19.10 11.16 19.57
C ALA A 390 -17.65 10.64 19.72
N TYR A 391 -17.26 9.61 18.96
CA TYR A 391 -15.88 9.14 18.90
C TYR A 391 -14.93 10.24 18.41
N GLN A 392 -15.27 10.90 17.29
CA GLN A 392 -14.45 11.99 16.74
C GLN A 392 -14.37 13.19 17.68
N ALA A 393 -15.47 13.58 18.30
CA ALA A 393 -15.51 14.70 19.26
C ALA A 393 -14.57 14.49 20.46
N ARG A 394 -14.47 13.26 20.97
CA ARG A 394 -13.55 12.93 22.07
C ARG A 394 -12.07 13.00 21.69
N ARG A 395 -11.75 12.97 20.39
CA ARG A 395 -10.36 12.99 19.86
C ARG A 395 -9.88 14.38 19.51
N THR A 396 -10.75 15.38 19.55
CA THR A 396 -10.38 16.78 19.35
C THR A 396 -9.98 17.43 20.68
N SER A 397 -9.10 18.40 20.64
CA SER A 397 -8.56 19.06 21.83
C SER A 397 -9.55 19.96 22.55
N HIS A 398 -10.65 20.31 21.93
CA HIS A 398 -11.77 21.14 22.46
C HIS A 398 -12.93 21.17 21.45
#